data_0c66fd79c4682aace9cd2b937b222f55
#
_entry.id   0c66fd79c4682aace9cd2b937b222f55
#
_cell.length_a   1.000
_cell.length_b   1.000
_cell.length_c   1.000
_cell.angle_alpha   90.00
_cell.angle_beta   90.00
_cell.angle_gamma   90.00
#
_symmetry.space_group_name_H-M   'P 1'
#
loop_
_entity.id
_entity.type
_entity.pdbx_description
1 polymer ?
#
loop_
_entity_poly.entity_id
_entity_poly.type
_entity_poly.pdbx_seq_one_letter_code
_entity_poly.pdbx_strand_id
1 'polypeptide(L)'
;MSSINQYIDLLNANREAIDSHSAGALNAARQSALEALAGQRMPVKGDEDYEVTDLEEVFAADYGVNINRIEMAANLAEAFHCDVPNLSTCLYFLINDSFKAAKNSANALPYGVIVKSLRDAAADNADIVDRYYGKAARLSDRPTALNTLLAQDGVFVYVPKGVAVEKPLQIVNILTSGAPLMACRRLLIVVEENAQLRMLACDHTQAHDVDFLNSQVVEIFAGKNSVVDFYDIEDSSDRTRRVSTLYLHQEAGSNLMVDGITLKNGMTRNDFIVDLAGDNTELHLLGMAMASGQRHVDNHTMVCHTAKGGHTDELFKYVLDDKAVGSFSGLIKVEPEADKTEAYQSNRNVLASTEARMFSKPQLLIDCDDVKCSHGSSIGQIDQNALFYMRSRGIPEHEARLMLMQAFMNDVIDGVRLESLKDRLRHLVGSHILGNSASCHDCAGSCQNKK
;
A
#
# COMPACT_ATOMS: atom_id res chain seq x y z
N MET A 1 15.21 -16.38 -20.35
CA MET A 1 16.00 -15.30 -19.74
C MET A 1 15.19 -14.78 -18.57
N SER A 2 15.84 -14.36 -17.49
CA SER A 2 15.12 -13.75 -16.35
C SER A 2 14.47 -12.43 -16.78
N SER A 3 13.26 -12.16 -16.27
CA SER A 3 12.55 -10.89 -16.50
C SER A 3 13.36 -9.67 -16.08
N ILE A 4 14.24 -9.81 -15.09
CA ILE A 4 15.16 -8.74 -14.64
C ILE A 4 16.10 -8.28 -15.76
N ASN A 5 16.57 -9.20 -16.61
CA ASN A 5 17.54 -8.86 -17.64
C ASN A 5 17.01 -7.84 -18.66
N GLN A 6 15.72 -7.90 -19.02
CA GLN A 6 15.14 -6.91 -19.95
C GLN A 6 15.21 -5.48 -19.37
N TYR A 7 15.05 -5.32 -18.06
CA TYR A 7 15.12 -4.02 -17.41
C TYR A 7 16.55 -3.53 -17.17
N ILE A 8 17.50 -4.46 -16.95
CA ILE A 8 18.92 -4.14 -16.92
C ILE A 8 19.38 -3.67 -18.30
N ASP A 9 18.98 -4.37 -19.38
CA ASP A 9 19.29 -3.99 -20.75
C ASP A 9 18.65 -2.64 -21.10
N LEU A 10 17.41 -2.39 -20.65
CA LEU A 10 16.72 -1.12 -20.81
C LEU A 10 17.49 0.03 -20.12
N LEU A 11 17.94 -0.16 -18.88
CA LEU A 11 18.78 0.82 -18.18
C LEU A 11 20.07 1.09 -18.95
N ASN A 12 20.80 0.03 -19.32
CA ASN A 12 22.09 0.18 -19.99
C ASN A 12 21.98 0.91 -21.32
N ALA A 13 20.91 0.66 -22.08
CA ALA A 13 20.65 1.32 -23.36
C ALA A 13 20.22 2.79 -23.19
N ASN A 14 19.67 3.18 -22.02
CA ASN A 14 19.05 4.50 -21.82
C ASN A 14 19.56 5.22 -20.56
N ARG A 15 20.70 4.80 -20.01
CA ARG A 15 21.19 5.28 -18.72
C ARG A 15 21.30 6.80 -18.65
N GLU A 16 21.86 7.41 -19.69
CA GLU A 16 22.03 8.85 -19.77
C GLU A 16 20.70 9.62 -19.72
N ALA A 17 19.68 9.11 -20.43
CA ALA A 17 18.32 9.67 -20.39
C ALA A 17 17.66 9.49 -19.01
N ILE A 18 17.78 8.30 -18.42
CA ILE A 18 17.25 8.03 -17.09
C ILE A 18 17.88 8.93 -16.03
N ASP A 19 19.21 9.05 -16.03
CA ASP A 19 19.94 9.84 -15.05
C ASP A 19 19.68 11.35 -15.23
N SER A 20 19.47 11.83 -16.46
CA SER A 20 19.16 13.24 -16.74
C SER A 20 17.75 13.65 -16.30
N HIS A 21 16.82 12.72 -16.24
CA HIS A 21 15.44 12.93 -15.77
C HIS A 21 15.22 12.55 -14.29
N SER A 22 16.30 12.34 -13.55
CA SER A 22 16.33 12.02 -12.13
C SER A 22 17.34 12.94 -11.42
N ALA A 23 17.58 12.76 -10.12
CA ALA A 23 18.53 13.59 -9.40
C ALA A 23 19.13 12.88 -8.17
N GLY A 24 20.25 13.41 -7.65
CA GLY A 24 20.84 13.15 -6.35
C GLY A 24 20.85 11.68 -5.93
N ALA A 25 20.24 11.41 -4.79
CA ALA A 25 20.18 10.08 -4.15
C ALA A 25 19.58 8.99 -5.04
N LEU A 26 18.61 9.34 -5.93
CA LEU A 26 18.02 8.37 -6.84
C LEU A 26 19.06 7.82 -7.82
N ASN A 27 19.87 8.69 -8.41
CA ASN A 27 20.95 8.28 -9.32
C ASN A 27 22.06 7.52 -8.58
N ALA A 28 22.43 7.97 -7.39
CA ALA A 28 23.45 7.32 -6.56
C ALA A 28 23.10 5.87 -6.18
N ALA A 29 21.83 5.59 -5.92
CA ALA A 29 21.36 4.25 -5.53
C ALA A 29 21.33 3.22 -6.68
N ARG A 30 21.34 3.67 -7.96
CA ARG A 30 21.15 2.76 -9.12
C ARG A 30 22.27 1.74 -9.26
N GLN A 31 23.50 2.10 -8.97
CA GLN A 31 24.63 1.17 -9.11
C GLN A 31 24.52 0.00 -8.15
N SER A 32 24.21 0.27 -6.88
CA SER A 32 23.99 -0.78 -5.87
C SER A 32 22.78 -1.67 -6.20
N ALA A 33 21.72 -1.07 -6.75
CA ALA A 33 20.55 -1.81 -7.21
C ALA A 33 20.89 -2.73 -8.40
N LEU A 34 21.69 -2.26 -9.36
CA LEU A 34 22.18 -3.06 -10.48
C LEU A 34 23.01 -4.26 -10.01
N GLU A 35 23.92 -4.03 -9.06
CA GLU A 35 24.74 -5.08 -8.45
C GLU A 35 23.90 -6.13 -7.72
N ALA A 36 22.88 -5.68 -6.98
CA ALA A 36 21.96 -6.58 -6.27
C ALA A 36 21.11 -7.45 -7.21
N LEU A 37 20.80 -6.97 -8.41
CA LEU A 37 20.00 -7.69 -9.41
C LEU A 37 20.84 -8.58 -10.33
N ALA A 38 22.15 -8.42 -10.36
CA ALA A 38 23.01 -9.15 -11.29
C ALA A 38 22.90 -10.67 -11.10
N GLY A 39 22.51 -11.39 -12.16
CA GLY A 39 22.35 -12.84 -12.14
C GLY A 39 21.14 -13.36 -11.33
N GLN A 40 20.27 -12.45 -10.86
CA GLN A 40 19.05 -12.81 -10.14
C GLN A 40 17.86 -13.04 -11.09
N ARG A 41 16.80 -13.65 -10.55
CA ARG A 41 15.46 -13.71 -11.14
C ARG A 41 14.44 -13.12 -10.15
N MET A 42 13.28 -12.73 -10.62
CA MET A 42 12.18 -12.43 -9.71
C MET A 42 11.71 -13.68 -8.96
N PRO A 43 11.08 -13.56 -7.79
CA PRO A 43 10.47 -14.70 -7.11
C PRO A 43 9.43 -15.38 -8.00
N VAL A 44 9.39 -16.70 -7.93
CA VAL A 44 8.38 -17.52 -8.62
C VAL A 44 7.47 -18.20 -7.62
N LYS A 45 6.33 -18.64 -8.09
CA LYS A 45 5.41 -19.45 -7.31
C LYS A 45 6.11 -20.66 -6.69
N GLY A 46 5.98 -20.80 -5.36
CA GLY A 46 6.61 -21.85 -4.56
C GLY A 46 7.94 -21.47 -3.92
N ASP A 47 8.50 -20.29 -4.25
CA ASP A 47 9.60 -19.72 -3.45
C ASP A 47 9.08 -19.35 -2.06
N GLU A 48 9.98 -19.23 -1.07
CA GLU A 48 9.64 -18.78 0.29
C GLU A 48 8.92 -17.42 0.23
N ASP A 49 7.80 -17.29 0.95
CA ASP A 49 6.88 -16.15 0.96
C ASP A 49 6.17 -15.82 -0.37
N TYR A 50 6.32 -16.70 -1.38
CA TYR A 50 5.67 -16.59 -2.70
C TYR A 50 4.92 -17.87 -3.09
N GLU A 51 4.23 -18.51 -2.15
CA GLU A 51 3.56 -19.82 -2.33
C GLU A 51 2.59 -19.84 -3.52
N VAL A 52 1.94 -18.72 -3.81
CA VAL A 52 0.90 -18.62 -4.84
C VAL A 52 1.14 -17.53 -5.86
N THR A 53 2.16 -16.69 -5.67
CA THR A 53 2.46 -15.52 -6.50
C THR A 53 3.71 -15.74 -7.33
N ASP A 54 3.63 -15.52 -8.65
CA ASP A 54 4.74 -15.60 -9.58
C ASP A 54 5.10 -14.20 -10.10
N LEU A 55 6.12 -13.58 -9.48
CA LEU A 55 6.58 -12.27 -9.92
C LEU A 55 7.44 -12.33 -11.19
N GLU A 56 8.08 -13.47 -11.47
CA GLU A 56 8.82 -13.64 -12.75
C GLU A 56 7.86 -13.52 -13.94
N GLU A 57 6.66 -14.13 -13.86
CA GLU A 57 5.61 -13.98 -14.87
C GLU A 57 5.08 -12.53 -14.94
N VAL A 58 4.86 -11.90 -13.79
CA VAL A 58 4.36 -10.51 -13.72
C VAL A 58 5.31 -9.54 -14.40
N PHE A 59 6.61 -9.63 -14.15
CA PHE A 59 7.62 -8.74 -14.72
C PHE A 59 8.11 -9.15 -16.11
N ALA A 60 7.79 -10.35 -16.59
CA ALA A 60 8.19 -10.81 -17.92
C ALA A 60 7.37 -10.18 -19.06
N ALA A 61 6.18 -9.64 -18.77
CA ALA A 61 5.36 -8.96 -19.76
C ALA A 61 6.07 -7.71 -20.31
N ASP A 62 5.79 -7.37 -21.57
CA ASP A 62 6.39 -6.23 -22.25
C ASP A 62 5.67 -4.93 -21.85
N TYR A 63 6.10 -4.34 -20.74
CA TYR A 63 5.66 -3.03 -20.33
C TYR A 63 6.63 -1.94 -20.79
N GLY A 64 6.09 -0.87 -21.39
CA GLY A 64 6.86 0.36 -21.58
C GLY A 64 7.21 1.01 -20.24
N VAL A 65 8.35 1.69 -20.20
CA VAL A 65 8.75 2.57 -19.08
C VAL A 65 8.89 3.99 -19.60
N ASN A 66 8.33 4.96 -18.90
CA ASN A 66 8.35 6.38 -19.34
C ASN A 66 9.70 7.05 -19.06
N ILE A 67 10.76 6.54 -19.71
CA ILE A 67 12.15 6.99 -19.52
C ILE A 67 12.31 8.49 -19.79
N ASN A 68 11.70 8.98 -20.85
CA ASN A 68 11.80 10.37 -21.29
C ASN A 68 10.83 11.31 -20.56
N ARG A 69 10.13 10.84 -19.53
CA ARG A 69 9.18 11.61 -18.72
C ARG A 69 8.16 12.37 -19.56
N ILE A 70 7.66 11.72 -20.63
CA ILE A 70 6.61 12.29 -21.48
C ILE A 70 5.38 12.53 -20.60
N GLU A 71 4.85 13.74 -20.67
CA GLU A 71 3.66 14.12 -19.93
C GLU A 71 2.44 13.39 -20.49
N MET A 72 1.83 12.55 -19.69
CA MET A 72 0.60 11.84 -20.05
C MET A 72 -0.60 12.60 -19.50
N ALA A 73 -1.60 12.82 -20.35
CA ALA A 73 -2.82 13.50 -19.96
C ALA A 73 -3.65 12.59 -19.05
N ALA A 74 -4.01 13.09 -17.88
CA ALA A 74 -4.96 12.47 -16.98
C ALA A 74 -6.14 13.41 -16.75
N ASN A 75 -7.35 12.86 -16.73
CA ASN A 75 -8.54 13.61 -16.36
C ASN A 75 -8.61 13.70 -14.83
N LEU A 76 -8.03 14.77 -14.27
CA LEU A 76 -7.99 14.96 -12.82
C LEU A 76 -9.40 15.13 -12.22
N ALA A 77 -10.35 15.69 -12.97
CA ALA A 77 -11.74 15.86 -12.52
C ALA A 77 -12.44 14.50 -12.36
N GLU A 78 -12.11 13.54 -13.21
CA GLU A 78 -12.64 12.19 -13.17
C GLU A 78 -12.02 11.38 -12.02
N ALA A 79 -10.73 11.54 -11.77
CA ALA A 79 -10.04 10.96 -10.62
C ALA A 79 -10.49 11.58 -9.28
N PHE A 80 -11.02 12.81 -9.31
CA PHE A 80 -11.49 13.53 -8.13
C PHE A 80 -12.80 12.97 -7.53
N HIS A 81 -13.45 12.04 -8.19
CA HIS A 81 -14.64 11.36 -7.65
C HIS A 81 -14.35 10.48 -6.41
N CYS A 82 -13.08 10.30 -6.06
CA CYS A 82 -12.66 9.76 -4.77
C CYS A 82 -12.78 10.80 -3.64
N ASP A 83 -13.69 11.77 -3.78
CA ASP A 83 -13.96 12.74 -2.73
C ASP A 83 -14.54 12.03 -1.50
N VAL A 84 -13.75 11.98 -0.44
CA VAL A 84 -14.26 11.57 0.87
C VAL A 84 -15.10 12.72 1.39
N PRO A 85 -16.44 12.60 1.44
CA PRO A 85 -17.29 13.71 1.83
C PRO A 85 -16.85 14.24 3.21
N ASN A 86 -16.74 15.55 3.33
CA ASN A 86 -16.32 16.25 4.55
C ASN A 86 -14.84 16.05 4.96
N LEU A 87 -14.02 15.39 4.16
CA LEU A 87 -12.59 15.32 4.37
C LEU A 87 -11.90 16.47 3.62
N SER A 88 -11.60 17.56 4.33
CA SER A 88 -10.77 18.63 3.78
C SER A 88 -9.31 18.18 3.75
N THR A 89 -8.79 17.76 2.59
CA THR A 89 -7.42 17.30 2.42
C THR A 89 -6.53 18.30 1.70
N CYS A 90 -5.23 18.18 1.90
CA CYS A 90 -4.22 18.76 1.01
C CYS A 90 -3.96 17.79 -0.11
N LEU A 91 -4.44 18.09 -1.31
CA LEU A 91 -4.51 17.19 -2.44
C LEU A 91 -3.31 17.31 -3.37
N TYR A 92 -2.75 16.16 -3.73
CA TYR A 92 -1.65 15.99 -4.70
C TYR A 92 -1.97 14.83 -5.64
N PHE A 93 -1.30 14.80 -6.79
CA PHE A 93 -1.47 13.77 -7.79
C PHE A 93 -0.14 13.12 -8.15
N LEU A 94 -0.18 11.82 -8.44
CA LEU A 94 0.90 11.07 -9.04
C LEU A 94 0.36 10.42 -10.31
N ILE A 95 0.71 10.99 -11.48
CA ILE A 95 0.28 10.44 -12.77
C ILE A 95 1.34 9.45 -13.22
N ASN A 96 0.97 8.17 -13.24
CA ASN A 96 1.88 7.04 -13.35
C ASN A 96 2.94 7.12 -12.23
N ASP A 97 4.10 7.70 -12.49
CA ASP A 97 5.20 7.93 -11.57
C ASP A 97 5.67 9.40 -11.53
N SER A 98 4.86 10.35 -12.07
CA SER A 98 5.18 11.78 -12.15
C SER A 98 4.35 12.58 -11.17
N PHE A 99 5.01 13.28 -10.24
CA PHE A 99 4.34 14.13 -9.27
C PHE A 99 3.73 15.38 -9.89
N LYS A 100 2.51 15.73 -9.45
CA LYS A 100 1.79 16.96 -9.80
C LYS A 100 1.13 17.57 -8.57
N ALA A 101 1.47 18.80 -8.24
CA ALA A 101 0.79 19.55 -7.18
C ALA A 101 -0.53 20.14 -7.68
N ALA A 102 -1.58 20.12 -6.86
CA ALA A 102 -2.78 20.89 -7.14
C ALA A 102 -2.52 22.40 -6.95
N LYS A 103 -3.22 23.25 -7.73
CA LYS A 103 -2.93 24.70 -7.79
C LYS A 103 -2.93 25.46 -6.46
N ASN A 104 -3.55 24.93 -5.40
CA ASN A 104 -3.69 25.59 -4.10
C ASN A 104 -3.15 24.77 -2.91
N SER A 105 -2.45 23.67 -3.16
CA SER A 105 -2.01 22.75 -2.10
C SER A 105 -0.93 23.32 -1.18
N ALA A 106 -0.01 24.11 -1.70
CA ALA A 106 1.13 24.63 -0.94
C ALA A 106 0.75 25.63 0.17
N ASN A 107 -0.35 26.37 0.02
CA ASN A 107 -0.76 27.40 0.98
C ASN A 107 -1.50 26.84 2.22
N ALA A 108 -1.74 25.54 2.26
CA ALA A 108 -2.48 24.88 3.35
C ALA A 108 -1.58 24.11 4.33
N LEU A 109 -0.27 24.07 4.08
CA LEU A 109 0.68 23.33 4.92
C LEU A 109 1.27 24.21 6.03
N PRO A 110 1.52 23.65 7.22
CA PRO A 110 2.29 24.33 8.26
C PRO A 110 3.70 24.68 7.80
N TYR A 111 4.28 25.70 8.45
CA TYR A 111 5.64 26.13 8.14
C TYR A 111 6.66 24.99 8.27
N GLY A 112 7.53 24.86 7.27
CA GLY A 112 8.59 23.85 7.22
C GLY A 112 8.14 22.47 6.71
N VAL A 113 6.84 22.21 6.54
CA VAL A 113 6.35 20.98 5.90
C VAL A 113 6.61 21.05 4.40
N ILE A 114 7.20 19.99 3.86
CA ILE A 114 7.53 19.86 2.43
C ILE A 114 6.71 18.72 1.82
N VAL A 115 6.00 18.98 0.74
CA VAL A 115 5.38 17.97 -0.12
C VAL A 115 5.67 18.35 -1.57
N LYS A 116 6.49 17.55 -2.23
CA LYS A 116 6.95 17.85 -3.60
C LYS A 116 7.41 16.58 -4.36
N SER A 117 7.76 16.75 -5.61
CA SER A 117 8.47 15.74 -6.41
C SER A 117 9.71 15.25 -5.67
N LEU A 118 9.92 13.95 -5.62
CA LEU A 118 11.10 13.36 -4.99
C LEU A 118 12.38 13.75 -5.74
N ARG A 119 12.33 13.84 -7.07
CA ARG A 119 13.43 14.35 -7.90
C ARG A 119 13.81 15.77 -7.50
N ASP A 120 12.81 16.66 -7.41
CA ASP A 120 13.06 18.07 -7.07
C ASP A 120 13.54 18.20 -5.60
N ALA A 121 13.04 17.33 -4.70
CA ALA A 121 13.53 17.27 -3.33
C ALA A 121 15.00 16.80 -3.25
N ALA A 122 15.37 15.80 -4.06
CA ALA A 122 16.76 15.33 -4.13
C ALA A 122 17.73 16.38 -4.65
N ALA A 123 17.25 17.38 -5.40
CA ALA A 123 18.04 18.53 -5.83
C ALA A 123 18.07 19.66 -4.79
N ASP A 124 16.89 20.05 -4.26
CA ASP A 124 16.74 21.25 -3.43
C ASP A 124 16.92 21.00 -1.92
N ASN A 125 16.68 19.75 -1.47
CA ASN A 125 16.71 19.30 -0.08
C ASN A 125 17.59 18.05 0.07
N ALA A 126 18.74 18.05 -0.63
CA ALA A 126 19.65 16.89 -0.71
C ALA A 126 20.08 16.39 0.68
N ASP A 127 20.33 17.30 1.64
CA ASP A 127 20.73 16.99 3.01
C ASP A 127 19.70 16.10 3.75
N ILE A 128 18.40 16.27 3.47
CA ILE A 128 17.34 15.44 4.04
C ILE A 128 17.19 14.16 3.21
N VAL A 129 17.08 14.28 1.89
CA VAL A 129 16.85 13.12 1.03
C VAL A 129 17.99 12.11 1.13
N ASP A 130 19.26 12.53 1.10
CA ASP A 130 20.42 11.65 1.21
C ASP A 130 20.50 10.92 2.56
N ARG A 131 19.91 11.50 3.62
CA ARG A 131 19.84 10.90 4.95
C ARG A 131 18.87 9.73 5.00
N TYR A 132 17.76 9.79 4.27
CA TYR A 132 16.66 8.85 4.41
C TYR A 132 16.41 7.96 3.20
N TYR A 133 16.64 8.44 1.96
CA TYR A 133 16.34 7.67 0.75
C TYR A 133 17.16 6.37 0.68
N GLY A 134 16.47 5.25 0.52
CA GLY A 134 17.09 3.92 0.44
C GLY A 134 17.68 3.42 1.76
N LYS A 135 17.34 4.01 2.91
CA LYS A 135 17.87 3.60 4.21
C LYS A 135 17.02 2.53 4.89
N ALA A 136 15.71 2.53 4.68
CA ALA A 136 14.83 1.45 5.13
C ALA A 136 14.68 0.38 4.04
N ALA A 137 14.66 0.78 2.76
CA ALA A 137 14.51 -0.12 1.62
C ALA A 137 15.66 -1.11 1.50
N ARG A 138 15.33 -2.39 1.31
CA ARG A 138 16.29 -3.50 1.24
C ARG A 138 16.51 -3.92 -0.22
N LEU A 139 17.73 -3.73 -0.75
CA LEU A 139 18.07 -4.15 -2.11
C LEU A 139 18.18 -5.69 -2.27
N SER A 140 18.16 -6.45 -1.19
CA SER A 140 17.98 -7.91 -1.23
C SER A 140 16.59 -8.33 -1.70
N ASP A 141 15.59 -7.46 -1.53
CA ASP A 141 14.28 -7.61 -2.14
C ASP A 141 14.34 -7.18 -3.62
N ARG A 142 14.17 -8.14 -4.50
CA ARG A 142 14.36 -7.95 -5.95
C ARG A 142 13.38 -6.96 -6.59
N PRO A 143 12.06 -6.95 -6.24
CA PRO A 143 11.14 -5.90 -6.66
C PRO A 143 11.59 -4.49 -6.23
N THR A 144 12.04 -4.33 -4.98
CA THR A 144 12.58 -3.06 -4.47
C THR A 144 13.86 -2.64 -5.20
N ALA A 145 14.76 -3.59 -5.47
CA ALA A 145 15.97 -3.30 -6.23
C ALA A 145 15.64 -2.88 -7.67
N LEU A 146 14.66 -3.53 -8.34
CA LEU A 146 14.23 -3.14 -9.68
C LEU A 146 13.56 -1.76 -9.68
N ASN A 147 12.71 -1.47 -8.69
CA ASN A 147 12.14 -0.13 -8.53
C ASN A 147 13.24 0.92 -8.36
N THR A 148 14.23 0.68 -7.49
CA THR A 148 15.37 1.58 -7.26
C THR A 148 16.20 1.77 -8.53
N LEU A 149 16.33 0.73 -9.35
CA LEU A 149 17.06 0.78 -10.62
C LEU A 149 16.40 1.75 -11.62
N LEU A 150 15.06 1.82 -11.67
CA LEU A 150 14.32 2.52 -12.72
C LEU A 150 13.61 3.78 -12.26
N ALA A 151 13.36 3.97 -10.95
CA ALA A 151 12.67 5.15 -10.45
C ALA A 151 13.41 6.45 -10.80
N GLN A 152 12.68 7.42 -11.37
CA GLN A 152 13.21 8.72 -11.78
C GLN A 152 12.59 9.87 -10.96
N ASP A 153 11.41 9.63 -10.37
CA ASP A 153 10.66 10.60 -9.58
C ASP A 153 9.76 9.86 -8.57
N GLY A 154 8.95 10.60 -7.86
CA GLY A 154 8.01 10.10 -6.87
C GLY A 154 7.50 11.21 -5.98
N VAL A 155 7.12 10.88 -4.75
CA VAL A 155 6.62 11.82 -3.76
C VAL A 155 7.59 11.91 -2.59
N PHE A 156 7.93 13.12 -2.20
CA PHE A 156 8.65 13.43 -0.97
C PHE A 156 7.75 14.19 -0.01
N VAL A 157 7.63 13.66 1.22
CA VAL A 157 6.91 14.29 2.34
C VAL A 157 7.87 14.42 3.51
N TYR A 158 8.03 15.65 4.02
CA TYR A 158 8.81 15.93 5.21
C TYR A 158 8.01 16.77 6.18
N VAL A 159 7.89 16.29 7.42
CA VAL A 159 7.25 17.01 8.52
C VAL A 159 8.31 17.28 9.59
N PRO A 160 8.69 18.55 9.81
CA PRO A 160 9.73 18.88 10.76
C PRO A 160 9.32 18.65 12.20
N LYS A 161 10.30 18.57 13.09
CA LYS A 161 10.15 18.33 14.52
C LYS A 161 9.08 19.22 15.17
N GLY A 162 8.17 18.58 15.92
CA GLY A 162 7.13 19.23 16.69
C GLY A 162 5.97 19.81 15.89
N VAL A 163 5.91 19.56 14.58
CA VAL A 163 4.85 20.07 13.70
C VAL A 163 3.74 19.04 13.55
N ALA A 164 2.49 19.46 13.76
CA ALA A 164 1.31 18.66 13.46
C ALA A 164 0.66 19.12 12.15
N VAL A 165 0.50 18.19 11.20
CA VAL A 165 -0.24 18.43 9.96
C VAL A 165 -1.71 18.09 10.22
N GLU A 166 -2.50 19.14 10.54
CA GLU A 166 -3.91 18.95 10.94
C GLU A 166 -4.78 18.38 9.82
N LYS A 167 -4.59 18.90 8.58
CA LYS A 167 -5.31 18.43 7.41
C LYS A 167 -4.61 17.23 6.82
N PRO A 168 -5.28 16.09 6.64
CA PRO A 168 -4.68 14.94 5.99
C PRO A 168 -4.11 15.27 4.61
N LEU A 169 -2.95 14.72 4.28
CA LEU A 169 -2.43 14.72 2.92
C LEU A 169 -3.12 13.64 2.10
N GLN A 170 -3.48 13.92 0.88
CA GLN A 170 -4.05 12.94 -0.04
C GLN A 170 -3.26 12.92 -1.34
N ILE A 171 -2.70 11.76 -1.66
CA ILE A 171 -2.05 11.49 -2.94
C ILE A 171 -3.02 10.65 -3.78
N VAL A 172 -3.47 11.20 -4.89
CA VAL A 172 -4.28 10.46 -5.86
C VAL A 172 -3.36 9.96 -6.96
N ASN A 173 -3.14 8.67 -6.97
CA ASN A 173 -2.33 7.98 -7.95
C ASN A 173 -3.21 7.58 -9.14
N ILE A 174 -2.83 7.97 -10.34
CA ILE A 174 -3.59 7.71 -11.56
C ILE A 174 -2.72 6.95 -12.53
N LEU A 175 -3.14 5.74 -12.94
CA LEU A 175 -2.56 5.01 -14.04
C LEU A 175 -3.30 5.35 -15.33
N THR A 176 -2.58 5.88 -16.32
CA THR A 176 -3.10 6.24 -17.63
C THR A 176 -2.03 6.11 -18.70
N SER A 177 -2.35 5.45 -19.81
CA SER A 177 -1.47 5.30 -20.98
C SER A 177 -2.28 4.82 -22.17
N GLY A 178 -1.78 5.04 -23.38
CA GLY A 178 -2.32 4.45 -24.62
C GLY A 178 -1.70 3.09 -24.96
N ALA A 179 -0.76 2.58 -24.15
CA ALA A 179 -0.08 1.30 -24.34
C ALA A 179 0.30 0.70 -22.98
N PRO A 180 0.59 -0.61 -22.89
CA PRO A 180 1.04 -1.25 -21.66
C PRO A 180 2.21 -0.49 -21.01
N LEU A 181 2.09 -0.22 -19.70
CA LEU A 181 3.04 0.65 -19.00
C LEU A 181 3.37 0.11 -17.60
N MET A 182 4.66 0.13 -17.26
CA MET A 182 5.13 0.00 -15.88
C MET A 182 5.40 1.38 -15.30
N ALA A 183 4.73 1.69 -14.19
CA ALA A 183 4.99 2.86 -13.38
C ALA A 183 5.91 2.49 -12.20
N CYS A 184 7.08 3.14 -12.11
CA CYS A 184 8.04 2.92 -11.02
C CYS A 184 7.85 4.03 -9.97
N ARG A 185 6.94 3.80 -9.01
CA ARG A 185 6.58 4.78 -7.98
C ARG A 185 7.50 4.71 -6.77
N ARG A 186 7.93 5.86 -6.29
CA ARG A 186 8.71 5.97 -5.07
C ARG A 186 8.10 7.01 -4.13
N LEU A 187 7.88 6.64 -2.87
CA LEU A 187 7.41 7.56 -1.84
C LEU A 187 8.42 7.56 -0.69
N LEU A 188 8.89 8.75 -0.32
CA LEU A 188 9.73 8.97 0.85
C LEU A 188 9.00 9.88 1.82
N ILE A 189 8.65 9.36 2.99
CA ILE A 189 7.87 10.04 4.02
C ILE A 189 8.71 10.10 5.29
N VAL A 190 9.04 11.31 5.73
CA VAL A 190 9.83 11.56 6.94
C VAL A 190 9.02 12.42 7.90
N VAL A 191 8.75 11.87 9.07
CA VAL A 191 8.04 12.56 10.16
C VAL A 191 8.97 12.62 11.36
N GLU A 192 9.48 13.80 11.63
CA GLU A 192 10.50 14.03 12.66
C GLU A 192 9.91 13.91 14.09
N GLU A 193 10.78 14.02 15.09
CA GLU A 193 10.44 13.91 16.52
C GLU A 193 9.26 14.79 16.94
N ASN A 194 8.29 14.22 17.67
CA ASN A 194 7.06 14.87 18.16
C ASN A 194 6.18 15.47 17.04
N ALA A 195 6.35 15.05 15.80
CA ALA A 195 5.54 15.51 14.65
C ALA A 195 4.35 14.58 14.40
N GLN A 196 3.34 15.08 13.66
CA GLN A 196 2.14 14.30 13.35
C GLN A 196 1.76 14.45 11.89
N LEU A 197 1.42 13.31 11.26
CA LEU A 197 0.98 13.24 9.87
C LEU A 197 -0.15 12.24 9.70
N ARG A 198 -1.18 12.61 8.93
CA ARG A 198 -2.17 11.68 8.38
C ARG A 198 -2.11 11.74 6.87
N MET A 199 -2.01 10.61 6.22
CA MET A 199 -1.84 10.55 4.78
C MET A 199 -2.68 9.42 4.16
N LEU A 200 -3.32 9.72 3.01
CA LEU A 200 -4.02 8.76 2.17
C LEU A 200 -3.30 8.68 0.82
N ALA A 201 -3.03 7.47 0.36
CA ALA A 201 -2.65 7.16 -1.01
C ALA A 201 -3.78 6.36 -1.66
N CYS A 202 -4.31 6.82 -2.79
CA CYS A 202 -5.43 6.16 -3.47
C CYS A 202 -5.03 5.84 -4.90
N ASP A 203 -5.06 4.57 -5.29
CA ASP A 203 -4.71 4.11 -6.64
C ASP A 203 -5.95 4.00 -7.52
N HIS A 204 -5.90 4.60 -8.71
CA HIS A 204 -6.95 4.57 -9.73
C HIS A 204 -6.38 4.28 -11.11
N THR A 205 -7.16 3.62 -11.96
CA THR A 205 -6.83 3.38 -13.36
C THR A 205 -7.85 4.08 -14.25
N GLN A 206 -7.41 4.95 -15.17
CA GLN A 206 -8.29 5.62 -16.15
C GLN A 206 -8.37 4.87 -17.49
N ALA A 207 -7.29 4.22 -17.94
CA ALA A 207 -7.29 3.41 -19.15
C ALA A 207 -7.58 1.94 -18.81
N HIS A 208 -8.87 1.56 -18.80
CA HIS A 208 -9.31 0.23 -18.36
C HIS A 208 -9.01 -0.91 -19.36
N ASP A 209 -8.68 -0.58 -20.58
CA ASP A 209 -8.34 -1.51 -21.68
C ASP A 209 -6.83 -1.76 -21.84
N VAL A 210 -6.01 -1.10 -21.03
CA VAL A 210 -4.54 -1.18 -21.06
C VAL A 210 -4.02 -1.97 -19.86
N ASP A 211 -2.97 -2.75 -20.06
CA ASP A 211 -2.27 -3.47 -18.99
C ASP A 211 -1.29 -2.54 -18.27
N PHE A 212 -1.36 -2.52 -16.96
CA PHE A 212 -0.45 -1.76 -16.11
C PHE A 212 0.30 -2.67 -15.15
N LEU A 213 1.57 -2.32 -14.91
CA LEU A 213 2.33 -2.78 -13.77
C LEU A 213 2.68 -1.58 -12.88
N ASN A 214 2.12 -1.54 -11.67
CA ASN A 214 2.49 -0.57 -10.66
C ASN A 214 3.57 -1.18 -9.74
N SER A 215 4.82 -0.83 -9.96
CA SER A 215 5.93 -1.14 -9.05
C SER A 215 6.10 0.02 -8.07
N GLN A 216 5.79 -0.21 -6.80
CA GLN A 216 5.79 0.84 -5.78
C GLN A 216 6.73 0.49 -4.63
N VAL A 217 7.52 1.47 -4.18
CA VAL A 217 8.27 1.37 -2.92
C VAL A 217 7.99 2.61 -2.08
N VAL A 218 7.57 2.37 -0.85
CA VAL A 218 7.29 3.40 0.15
C VAL A 218 8.27 3.25 1.30
N GLU A 219 8.93 4.33 1.68
CA GLU A 219 9.76 4.40 2.89
C GLU A 219 9.16 5.41 3.86
N ILE A 220 8.84 4.97 5.08
CA ILE A 220 8.29 5.81 6.15
C ILE A 220 9.27 5.80 7.31
N PHE A 221 9.73 6.98 7.71
CA PHE A 221 10.55 7.18 8.90
C PHE A 221 9.74 7.96 9.93
N ALA A 222 9.46 7.29 11.05
CA ALA A 222 8.72 7.85 12.16
C ALA A 222 9.68 8.14 13.32
N GLY A 223 10.00 9.40 13.48
CA GLY A 223 10.88 9.90 14.52
C GLY A 223 10.28 9.73 15.92
N LYS A 224 11.08 9.99 16.93
CA LYS A 224 10.72 9.80 18.34
C LYS A 224 9.41 10.51 18.72
N ASN A 225 8.49 9.78 19.36
CA ASN A 225 7.16 10.26 19.77
C ASN A 225 6.31 10.83 18.62
N SER A 226 6.60 10.50 17.38
CA SER A 226 5.77 10.92 16.24
C SER A 226 4.48 10.11 16.15
N VAL A 227 3.46 10.69 15.49
CA VAL A 227 2.19 10.00 15.21
C VAL A 227 1.96 10.02 13.70
N VAL A 228 1.82 8.83 13.10
CA VAL A 228 1.62 8.71 11.65
C VAL A 228 0.47 7.77 11.35
N ASP A 229 -0.52 8.25 10.60
CA ASP A 229 -1.54 7.40 10.00
C ASP A 229 -1.33 7.38 8.49
N PHE A 230 -1.13 6.18 7.93
CA PHE A 230 -0.96 5.97 6.49
C PHE A 230 -1.99 4.96 5.97
N TYR A 231 -2.84 5.40 5.05
CA TYR A 231 -3.88 4.60 4.42
C TYR A 231 -3.54 4.43 2.94
N ASP A 232 -3.37 3.18 2.50
CA ASP A 232 -3.04 2.82 1.12
C ASP A 232 -4.23 2.07 0.49
N ILE A 233 -4.96 2.74 -0.39
CA ILE A 233 -6.23 2.26 -0.94
C ILE A 233 -6.05 1.95 -2.41
N GLU A 234 -6.30 0.71 -2.80
CA GLU A 234 -6.28 0.27 -4.19
C GLU A 234 -7.71 0.06 -4.72
N ASP A 235 -8.07 0.84 -5.73
CA ASP A 235 -9.26 0.71 -6.55
C ASP A 235 -8.86 0.84 -8.03
N SER A 236 -8.18 -0.19 -8.53
CA SER A 236 -7.59 -0.23 -9.86
C SER A 236 -8.37 -1.14 -10.82
N SER A 237 -7.99 -1.18 -12.11
CA SER A 237 -8.63 -2.04 -13.09
C SER A 237 -8.21 -3.52 -12.94
N ASP A 238 -9.02 -4.44 -13.49
CA ASP A 238 -8.73 -5.87 -13.54
C ASP A 238 -7.46 -6.21 -14.36
N ARG A 239 -6.97 -5.24 -15.15
CA ARG A 239 -5.75 -5.34 -15.95
C ARG A 239 -4.54 -4.72 -15.28
N THR A 240 -4.70 -4.25 -14.05
CA THR A 240 -3.59 -3.69 -13.25
C THR A 240 -2.95 -4.77 -12.39
N ARG A 241 -1.64 -4.91 -12.52
CA ARG A 241 -0.81 -5.66 -11.58
C ARG A 241 -0.08 -4.68 -10.67
N ARG A 242 -0.15 -4.91 -9.38
CA ARG A 242 0.53 -4.08 -8.37
C ARG A 242 1.52 -4.93 -7.58
N VAL A 243 2.76 -4.45 -7.48
CA VAL A 243 3.79 -4.97 -6.59
C VAL A 243 4.29 -3.81 -5.74
N SER A 244 3.94 -3.81 -4.47
CA SER A 244 4.20 -2.70 -3.55
C SER A 244 4.94 -3.20 -2.32
N THR A 245 6.07 -2.57 -1.99
CA THR A 245 6.78 -2.82 -0.73
C THR A 245 6.80 -1.54 0.10
N LEU A 246 6.26 -1.61 1.32
CA LEU A 246 6.30 -0.55 2.31
C LEU A 246 7.33 -0.91 3.37
N TYR A 247 8.32 -0.06 3.53
CA TYR A 247 9.31 -0.11 4.60
C TYR A 247 8.99 0.96 5.64
N LEU A 248 8.90 0.53 6.89
CA LEU A 248 8.59 1.39 8.02
C LEU A 248 9.68 1.27 9.08
N HIS A 249 10.26 2.39 9.48
CA HIS A 249 11.21 2.48 10.59
C HIS A 249 10.64 3.36 11.69
N GLN A 250 10.50 2.81 12.90
CA GLN A 250 9.92 3.47 14.07
C GLN A 250 10.95 3.72 15.16
N GLU A 251 11.11 4.99 15.56
CA GLU A 251 11.88 5.38 16.73
C GLU A 251 11.04 5.36 18.01
N ALA A 252 11.69 5.50 19.14
CA ALA A 252 11.10 5.37 20.49
C ALA A 252 9.84 6.22 20.70
N GLY A 253 8.80 5.59 21.25
CA GLY A 253 7.53 6.25 21.60
C GLY A 253 6.66 6.65 20.40
N SER A 254 7.05 6.30 19.17
CA SER A 254 6.23 6.59 17.99
C SER A 254 4.97 5.70 17.94
N ASN A 255 3.87 6.25 17.43
CA ASN A 255 2.59 5.56 17.28
C ASN A 255 2.11 5.62 15.84
N LEU A 256 1.99 4.47 15.21
CA LEU A 256 1.64 4.37 13.80
C LEU A 256 0.40 3.51 13.55
N MET A 257 -0.37 3.98 12.59
CA MET A 257 -1.44 3.23 11.93
C MET A 257 -1.08 3.08 10.45
N VAL A 258 -1.02 1.85 9.97
CA VAL A 258 -0.89 1.54 8.54
C VAL A 258 -2.05 0.64 8.13
N ASP A 259 -2.78 1.00 7.09
CA ASP A 259 -3.90 0.22 6.60
C ASP A 259 -3.81 0.01 5.08
N GLY A 260 -3.63 -1.23 4.67
CA GLY A 260 -3.57 -1.67 3.27
C GLY A 260 -4.91 -2.19 2.79
N ILE A 261 -5.61 -1.42 1.96
CA ILE A 261 -6.98 -1.69 1.52
C ILE A 261 -7.01 -2.00 0.03
N THR A 262 -7.32 -3.24 -0.34
CA THR A 262 -7.55 -3.64 -1.74
C THR A 262 -9.04 -3.87 -1.97
N LEU A 263 -9.68 -2.95 -2.70
CA LEU A 263 -11.09 -3.02 -3.06
C LEU A 263 -11.30 -3.63 -4.45
N LYS A 264 -10.49 -3.20 -5.41
CA LYS A 264 -10.53 -3.68 -6.79
C LYS A 264 -9.12 -3.70 -7.37
N ASN A 265 -8.78 -4.79 -8.07
CA ASN A 265 -7.46 -5.01 -8.66
C ASN A 265 -7.54 -6.06 -9.79
N GLY A 266 -6.43 -6.33 -10.45
CA GLY A 266 -6.21 -7.55 -11.22
C GLY A 266 -5.42 -8.55 -10.39
N MET A 267 -4.17 -8.18 -10.08
CA MET A 267 -3.28 -8.93 -9.20
C MET A 267 -2.52 -7.95 -8.30
N THR A 268 -2.48 -8.24 -7.00
CA THR A 268 -1.77 -7.39 -6.03
C THR A 268 -0.87 -8.23 -5.13
N ARG A 269 0.38 -7.81 -5.01
CA ARG A 269 1.31 -8.23 -3.97
C ARG A 269 1.71 -7.00 -3.15
N ASN A 270 1.42 -7.03 -1.85
CA ASN A 270 1.88 -6.02 -0.88
C ASN A 270 2.81 -6.66 0.13
N ASP A 271 3.98 -6.07 0.31
CA ASP A 271 4.93 -6.41 1.37
C ASP A 271 5.01 -5.26 2.37
N PHE A 272 4.78 -5.53 3.65
CA PHE A 272 4.91 -4.58 4.76
C PHE A 272 6.07 -5.01 5.63
N ILE A 273 7.19 -4.29 5.55
CA ILE A 273 8.42 -4.59 6.26
C ILE A 273 8.64 -3.51 7.33
N VAL A 274 8.47 -3.90 8.58
CA VAL A 274 8.44 -2.96 9.71
C VAL A 274 9.59 -3.25 10.67
N ASP A 275 10.33 -2.20 11.03
CA ASP A 275 11.39 -2.21 12.02
C ASP A 275 10.98 -1.30 13.20
N LEU A 276 10.68 -1.91 14.34
CA LEU A 276 10.38 -1.25 15.59
C LEU A 276 11.68 -1.07 16.37
N ALA A 277 12.45 -0.03 15.99
CA ALA A 277 13.84 0.17 16.43
C ALA A 277 13.95 0.90 17.76
N GLY A 278 12.87 1.52 18.25
CA GLY A 278 12.89 2.28 19.50
C GLY A 278 12.01 1.68 20.59
N ASP A 279 12.29 2.03 21.85
CA ASP A 279 11.49 1.58 22.99
C ASP A 279 10.07 2.14 22.97
N ASN A 280 9.09 1.35 23.44
CA ASN A 280 7.69 1.74 23.59
C ASN A 280 7.05 2.24 22.30
N THR A 281 7.35 1.63 21.17
CA THR A 281 6.68 1.87 19.90
C THR A 281 5.29 1.25 19.90
N GLU A 282 4.35 1.85 19.19
CA GLU A 282 3.00 1.34 18.97
C GLU A 282 2.72 1.23 17.48
N LEU A 283 2.31 0.06 17.00
CA LEU A 283 1.97 -0.21 15.62
C LEU A 283 0.57 -0.85 15.52
N HIS A 284 -0.31 -0.26 14.75
CA HIS A 284 -1.53 -0.88 14.26
C HIS A 284 -1.37 -1.13 12.75
N LEU A 285 -1.24 -2.39 12.36
CA LEU A 285 -1.10 -2.80 10.96
C LEU A 285 -2.36 -3.51 10.52
N LEU A 286 -3.18 -2.82 9.74
CA LEU A 286 -4.46 -3.30 9.27
C LEU A 286 -4.40 -3.64 7.77
N GLY A 287 -5.21 -4.60 7.35
CA GLY A 287 -5.37 -4.93 5.95
C GLY A 287 -6.75 -5.46 5.63
N MET A 288 -7.30 -5.02 4.51
CA MET A 288 -8.59 -5.45 4.00
C MET A 288 -8.48 -5.79 2.51
N ALA A 289 -8.94 -6.99 2.13
CA ALA A 289 -8.95 -7.40 0.73
C ALA A 289 -10.31 -7.96 0.32
N MET A 290 -10.83 -7.46 -0.80
CA MET A 290 -12.05 -7.95 -1.44
C MET A 290 -11.73 -8.37 -2.87
N ALA A 291 -11.86 -9.66 -3.18
CA ALA A 291 -11.57 -10.15 -4.52
C ALA A 291 -12.66 -11.10 -5.01
N SER A 292 -12.99 -10.99 -6.29
CA SER A 292 -13.92 -11.85 -7.01
C SER A 292 -13.40 -12.17 -8.42
N GLY A 293 -14.08 -13.03 -9.16
CA GLY A 293 -13.62 -13.44 -10.48
C GLY A 293 -12.32 -14.26 -10.40
N GLN A 294 -11.29 -13.85 -11.09
CA GLN A 294 -9.95 -14.48 -11.08
C GLN A 294 -8.88 -13.60 -10.43
N ARG A 295 -9.31 -12.65 -9.62
CA ARG A 295 -8.40 -11.70 -8.97
C ARG A 295 -7.54 -12.38 -7.92
N HIS A 296 -6.36 -11.80 -7.71
CA HIS A 296 -5.37 -12.30 -6.78
C HIS A 296 -4.92 -11.19 -5.83
N VAL A 297 -4.95 -11.44 -4.52
CA VAL A 297 -4.43 -10.52 -3.50
C VAL A 297 -3.54 -11.29 -2.54
N ASP A 298 -2.27 -10.89 -2.48
CA ASP A 298 -1.25 -11.47 -1.63
C ASP A 298 -0.63 -10.39 -0.74
N ASN A 299 -0.84 -10.49 0.57
CA ASN A 299 -0.23 -9.61 1.54
C ASN A 299 0.80 -10.37 2.37
N HIS A 300 1.99 -9.81 2.47
CA HIS A 300 3.06 -10.31 3.30
C HIS A 300 3.46 -9.24 4.32
N THR A 301 3.62 -9.65 5.58
CA THR A 301 4.05 -8.77 6.65
C THR A 301 5.28 -9.34 7.34
N MET A 302 6.24 -8.49 7.66
CA MET A 302 7.39 -8.79 8.50
C MET A 302 7.55 -7.67 9.51
N VAL A 303 7.21 -7.95 10.77
CA VAL A 303 7.33 -6.97 11.87
C VAL A 303 8.44 -7.42 12.79
N CYS A 304 9.49 -6.61 12.93
CA CYS A 304 10.66 -6.90 13.76
C CYS A 304 10.69 -5.97 14.98
N HIS A 305 10.57 -6.55 16.18
CA HIS A 305 10.77 -5.86 17.44
C HIS A 305 12.23 -5.98 17.85
N THR A 306 12.98 -4.88 17.83
CA THR A 306 14.40 -4.83 18.20
C THR A 306 14.65 -4.08 19.51
N ALA A 307 13.60 -3.44 20.07
CA ALA A 307 13.68 -2.64 21.29
C ALA A 307 12.54 -2.99 22.27
N LYS A 308 12.61 -2.48 23.50
CA LYS A 308 11.75 -2.88 24.63
C LYS A 308 10.36 -2.24 24.57
N GLY A 309 9.35 -2.99 25.05
CA GLY A 309 8.01 -2.47 25.29
C GLY A 309 7.24 -2.12 24.03
N GLY A 310 7.64 -2.66 22.87
CA GLY A 310 6.92 -2.46 21.63
C GLY A 310 5.55 -3.14 21.65
N HIS A 311 4.53 -2.47 21.12
CA HIS A 311 3.19 -3.00 20.93
C HIS A 311 2.85 -3.09 19.45
N THR A 312 2.38 -4.28 19.01
CA THR A 312 1.88 -4.50 17.65
C THR A 312 0.52 -5.16 17.68
N ASP A 313 -0.43 -4.57 16.94
CA ASP A 313 -1.75 -5.13 16.68
C ASP A 313 -1.95 -5.25 15.18
N GLU A 314 -1.94 -6.50 14.68
CA GLU A 314 -2.03 -6.80 13.25
C GLU A 314 -3.33 -7.53 12.94
N LEU A 315 -4.14 -6.96 12.03
CA LEU A 315 -5.41 -7.53 11.60
C LEU A 315 -5.57 -7.48 10.09
N PHE A 316 -5.59 -8.66 9.44
CA PHE A 316 -5.89 -8.79 8.02
C PHE A 316 -7.18 -9.57 7.80
N LYS A 317 -8.07 -9.03 6.97
CA LYS A 317 -9.34 -9.67 6.62
C LYS A 317 -9.56 -9.77 5.12
N TYR A 318 -10.04 -10.94 4.68
CA TYR A 318 -10.33 -11.19 3.26
C TYR A 318 -11.78 -11.65 3.08
N VAL A 319 -12.44 -11.12 2.06
CA VAL A 319 -13.66 -11.68 1.47
C VAL A 319 -13.35 -12.07 0.03
N LEU A 320 -13.43 -13.38 -0.25
CA LEU A 320 -13.07 -13.95 -1.55
C LEU A 320 -14.28 -14.64 -2.15
N ASP A 321 -14.60 -14.27 -3.38
CA ASP A 321 -15.72 -14.86 -4.13
C ASP A 321 -15.25 -15.42 -5.49
N ASP A 322 -16.13 -16.14 -6.18
CA ASP A 322 -15.86 -16.82 -7.45
C ASP A 322 -14.61 -17.71 -7.38
N LYS A 323 -13.59 -17.42 -8.19
CA LYS A 323 -12.29 -18.11 -8.28
C LYS A 323 -11.12 -17.28 -7.73
N ALA A 324 -11.43 -16.25 -6.95
CA ALA A 324 -10.42 -15.38 -6.40
C ALA A 324 -9.45 -16.14 -5.50
N VAL A 325 -8.20 -15.68 -5.49
CA VAL A 325 -7.14 -16.24 -4.65
C VAL A 325 -6.65 -15.17 -3.69
N GLY A 326 -6.67 -15.49 -2.40
CA GLY A 326 -6.05 -14.70 -1.35
C GLY A 326 -4.85 -15.41 -0.76
N SER A 327 -3.83 -14.65 -0.39
CA SER A 327 -2.68 -15.12 0.38
C SER A 327 -2.35 -14.13 1.48
N PHE A 328 -2.01 -14.66 2.64
CA PHE A 328 -1.47 -13.92 3.76
C PHE A 328 -0.29 -14.70 4.35
N SER A 329 0.89 -14.09 4.35
CA SER A 329 2.07 -14.60 5.05
C SER A 329 2.54 -13.52 6.01
N GLY A 330 2.53 -13.78 7.32
CA GLY A 330 2.89 -12.80 8.33
C GLY A 330 3.93 -13.36 9.29
N LEU A 331 5.04 -12.64 9.47
CA LEU A 331 6.06 -12.94 10.44
C LEU A 331 6.19 -11.81 11.46
N ILE A 332 5.99 -12.11 12.74
CA ILE A 332 6.42 -11.25 13.84
C ILE A 332 7.70 -11.84 14.41
N LYS A 333 8.77 -11.04 14.38
CA LYS A 333 10.07 -11.39 14.98
C LYS A 333 10.32 -10.54 16.22
N VAL A 334 10.68 -11.18 17.33
CA VAL A 334 11.06 -10.52 18.58
C VAL A 334 12.49 -10.87 18.90
N GLU A 335 13.37 -9.88 18.85
CA GLU A 335 14.80 -10.04 19.12
C GLU A 335 15.09 -10.22 20.62
N PRO A 336 16.25 -10.77 21.02
CA PRO A 336 16.56 -11.10 22.41
C PRO A 336 16.46 -9.92 23.40
N GLU A 337 16.68 -8.69 22.93
CA GLU A 337 16.67 -7.49 23.77
C GLU A 337 15.32 -6.79 23.85
N ALA A 338 14.29 -7.30 23.15
CA ALA A 338 12.97 -6.71 23.04
C ALA A 338 12.00 -7.13 24.16
N ASP A 339 12.46 -7.04 25.42
CA ASP A 339 11.64 -7.34 26.61
C ASP A 339 10.33 -6.55 26.62
N LYS A 340 9.28 -7.13 27.21
CA LYS A 340 7.96 -6.56 27.37
C LYS A 340 7.23 -6.21 26.06
N THR A 341 7.64 -6.89 24.99
CA THR A 341 6.89 -6.82 23.72
C THR A 341 5.51 -7.44 23.88
N GLU A 342 4.49 -6.76 23.39
CA GLU A 342 3.13 -7.27 23.22
C GLU A 342 2.79 -7.27 21.72
N ALA A 343 2.66 -8.45 21.10
CA ALA A 343 2.45 -8.54 19.66
C ALA A 343 1.34 -9.53 19.31
N TYR A 344 0.32 -9.04 18.64
CA TYR A 344 -0.86 -9.81 18.27
C TYR A 344 -1.07 -9.78 16.76
N GLN A 345 -1.20 -10.97 16.15
CA GLN A 345 -1.44 -11.11 14.71
C GLN A 345 -2.73 -11.89 14.47
N SER A 346 -3.65 -11.34 13.70
CA SER A 346 -4.93 -11.97 13.36
C SER A 346 -5.19 -11.92 11.86
N ASN A 347 -5.39 -13.09 11.24
CA ASN A 347 -5.84 -13.19 9.87
C ASN A 347 -7.18 -13.93 9.79
N ARG A 348 -8.23 -13.25 9.34
CA ARG A 348 -9.59 -13.82 9.26
C ARG A 348 -10.11 -13.73 7.84
N ASN A 349 -10.68 -14.83 7.34
CA ASN A 349 -10.99 -14.97 5.93
C ASN A 349 -12.37 -15.60 5.74
N VAL A 350 -13.16 -15.03 4.84
CA VAL A 350 -14.45 -15.54 4.42
C VAL A 350 -14.39 -15.92 2.94
N LEU A 351 -14.68 -17.19 2.65
CA LEU A 351 -14.89 -17.70 1.30
C LEU A 351 -16.37 -17.64 0.97
N ALA A 352 -16.76 -16.75 0.08
CA ALA A 352 -18.14 -16.57 -0.36
C ALA A 352 -18.55 -17.60 -1.42
N SER A 353 -17.58 -18.23 -2.11
CA SER A 353 -17.78 -19.32 -3.05
C SER A 353 -16.94 -20.55 -2.70
N THR A 354 -17.27 -21.70 -3.32
CA THR A 354 -16.53 -22.96 -3.15
C THR A 354 -15.27 -23.05 -4.03
N GLU A 355 -15.12 -22.16 -5.02
CA GLU A 355 -13.97 -22.13 -5.91
C GLU A 355 -12.91 -21.10 -5.43
N ALA A 356 -13.27 -20.17 -4.54
CA ALA A 356 -12.34 -19.26 -3.91
C ALA A 356 -11.31 -19.99 -3.04
N ARG A 357 -10.09 -19.47 -3.00
CA ARG A 357 -8.99 -20.10 -2.26
C ARG A 357 -8.28 -19.07 -1.38
N MET A 358 -7.94 -19.48 -0.16
CA MET A 358 -7.13 -18.68 0.77
C MET A 358 -5.97 -19.50 1.29
N PHE A 359 -4.79 -18.89 1.26
CA PHE A 359 -3.55 -19.39 1.86
C PHE A 359 -3.18 -18.47 3.02
N SER A 360 -3.02 -19.01 4.21
CA SER A 360 -2.74 -18.22 5.41
C SER A 360 -1.63 -18.86 6.23
N LYS A 361 -0.54 -18.10 6.44
CA LYS A 361 0.68 -18.56 7.10
C LYS A 361 1.15 -17.52 8.11
N PRO A 362 0.48 -17.37 9.27
CA PRO A 362 0.99 -16.53 10.34
C PRO A 362 2.12 -17.23 11.09
N GLN A 363 3.19 -16.51 11.43
CA GLN A 363 4.40 -17.04 12.05
C GLN A 363 4.87 -16.11 13.18
N LEU A 364 5.43 -16.72 14.24
CA LEU A 364 6.11 -16.02 15.32
C LEU A 364 7.51 -16.59 15.45
N LEU A 365 8.51 -15.72 15.48
CA LEU A 365 9.90 -16.06 15.82
C LEU A 365 10.30 -15.23 17.04
N ILE A 366 10.33 -15.87 18.21
CA ILE A 366 10.47 -15.18 19.50
C ILE A 366 11.76 -15.64 20.15
N ASP A 367 12.71 -14.73 20.27
CA ASP A 367 14.03 -14.95 20.87
C ASP A 367 14.15 -14.25 22.26
N CYS A 368 13.02 -13.84 22.88
CA CYS A 368 12.95 -13.14 24.17
C CYS A 368 11.92 -13.80 25.09
N ASP A 369 12.21 -13.90 26.41
CA ASP A 369 11.38 -14.63 27.37
C ASP A 369 10.23 -13.78 27.96
N ASP A 370 10.45 -12.46 28.19
CA ASP A 370 9.45 -11.58 28.84
C ASP A 370 8.58 -10.87 27.80
N VAL A 371 7.71 -11.64 27.14
CA VAL A 371 6.86 -11.13 26.05
C VAL A 371 5.44 -11.72 26.10
N LYS A 372 4.47 -11.06 25.46
CA LYS A 372 3.11 -11.55 25.21
C LYS A 372 2.85 -11.54 23.72
N CYS A 373 2.98 -12.67 23.07
CA CYS A 373 2.79 -12.78 21.64
C CYS A 373 1.75 -13.85 21.32
N SER A 374 0.89 -13.57 20.36
CA SER A 374 -0.04 -14.57 19.85
C SER A 374 -0.37 -14.32 18.37
N HIS A 375 -0.66 -15.41 17.68
CA HIS A 375 -1.21 -15.32 16.33
C HIS A 375 -2.46 -16.18 16.19
N GLY A 376 -3.36 -15.80 15.28
CA GLY A 376 -4.55 -16.57 14.96
C GLY A 376 -4.91 -16.44 13.49
N SER A 377 -5.35 -17.56 12.91
CA SER A 377 -5.88 -17.58 11.55
C SER A 377 -7.19 -18.35 11.51
N SER A 378 -8.13 -17.87 10.70
CA SER A 378 -9.35 -18.58 10.41
C SER A 378 -9.72 -18.44 8.93
N ILE A 379 -10.14 -19.55 8.33
CA ILE A 379 -10.72 -19.58 7.00
C ILE A 379 -12.08 -20.25 7.14
N GLY A 380 -13.14 -19.53 6.79
CA GLY A 380 -14.51 -20.01 6.94
C GLY A 380 -15.39 -19.61 5.77
N GLN A 381 -16.62 -20.07 5.81
CA GLN A 381 -17.70 -19.65 4.93
C GLN A 381 -18.59 -18.64 5.65
N ILE A 382 -19.50 -18.00 4.91
CA ILE A 382 -20.55 -17.16 5.50
C ILE A 382 -21.35 -17.98 6.52
N ASP A 383 -21.60 -17.41 7.70
CA ASP A 383 -22.37 -18.07 8.77
C ASP A 383 -23.77 -18.41 8.29
N GLN A 384 -24.03 -19.72 8.12
CA GLN A 384 -25.29 -20.23 7.62
C GLN A 384 -26.45 -20.04 8.62
N ASN A 385 -26.15 -19.96 9.92
CA ASN A 385 -27.19 -19.72 10.94
C ASN A 385 -27.61 -18.25 10.91
N ALA A 386 -26.67 -17.34 10.81
CA ALA A 386 -26.95 -15.92 10.64
C ALA A 386 -27.70 -15.65 9.33
N LEU A 387 -27.27 -16.29 8.24
CA LEU A 387 -27.95 -16.20 6.93
C LEU A 387 -29.38 -16.72 7.01
N PHE A 388 -29.61 -17.89 7.61
CA PHE A 388 -30.95 -18.46 7.82
C PHE A 388 -31.82 -17.52 8.67
N TYR A 389 -31.29 -16.98 9.76
CA TYR A 389 -32.01 -16.05 10.62
C TYR A 389 -32.47 -14.80 9.86
N MET A 390 -31.57 -14.17 9.08
CA MET A 390 -31.92 -13.00 8.28
C MET A 390 -32.97 -13.29 7.23
N ARG A 391 -32.90 -14.44 6.54
CA ARG A 391 -33.91 -14.91 5.59
C ARG A 391 -35.28 -15.16 6.26
N SER A 392 -35.26 -15.71 7.47
CA SER A 392 -36.51 -15.93 8.24
C SER A 392 -37.19 -14.60 8.64
N ARG A 393 -36.47 -13.50 8.63
CA ARG A 393 -36.98 -12.13 8.85
C ARG A 393 -37.40 -11.42 7.56
N GLY A 394 -37.35 -12.10 6.42
CA GLY A 394 -37.80 -11.60 5.14
C GLY A 394 -36.70 -10.87 4.32
N ILE A 395 -35.43 -10.91 4.74
CA ILE A 395 -34.33 -10.36 3.97
C ILE A 395 -34.01 -11.37 2.86
N PRO A 396 -33.97 -10.94 1.58
CA PRO A 396 -33.54 -11.78 0.47
C PRO A 396 -32.15 -12.39 0.70
N GLU A 397 -31.89 -13.60 0.25
CA GLU A 397 -30.62 -14.31 0.51
C GLU A 397 -29.43 -13.51 0.03
N HIS A 398 -29.50 -12.94 -1.16
CA HIS A 398 -28.45 -12.11 -1.72
C HIS A 398 -28.12 -10.93 -0.80
N GLU A 399 -29.13 -10.15 -0.38
CA GLU A 399 -28.93 -9.01 0.53
C GLU A 399 -28.36 -9.45 1.88
N ALA A 400 -28.86 -10.57 2.43
CA ALA A 400 -28.37 -11.09 3.70
C ALA A 400 -26.88 -11.48 3.63
N ARG A 401 -26.45 -12.12 2.53
CA ARG A 401 -25.03 -12.43 2.29
C ARG A 401 -24.17 -11.15 2.25
N LEU A 402 -24.63 -10.14 1.51
CA LEU A 402 -23.94 -8.85 1.41
C LEU A 402 -23.78 -8.18 2.77
N MET A 403 -24.84 -8.13 3.57
CA MET A 403 -24.81 -7.55 4.91
C MET A 403 -23.82 -8.28 5.84
N LEU A 404 -23.75 -9.61 5.76
CA LEU A 404 -22.83 -10.41 6.56
C LEU A 404 -21.37 -10.17 6.14
N MET A 405 -21.08 -10.09 4.84
CA MET A 405 -19.74 -9.78 4.34
C MET A 405 -19.31 -8.35 4.72
N GLN A 406 -20.22 -7.38 4.62
CA GLN A 406 -19.95 -6.01 5.04
C GLN A 406 -19.70 -5.94 6.55
N ALA A 407 -20.53 -6.60 7.36
CA ALA A 407 -20.33 -6.66 8.81
C ALA A 407 -18.98 -7.31 9.18
N PHE A 408 -18.56 -8.34 8.44
CA PHE A 408 -17.26 -8.96 8.63
C PHE A 408 -16.09 -8.00 8.42
N MET A 409 -16.18 -7.09 7.44
CA MET A 409 -15.13 -6.11 7.16
C MET A 409 -15.09 -4.93 8.14
N ASN A 410 -16.18 -4.69 8.87
CA ASN A 410 -16.27 -3.53 9.76
C ASN A 410 -15.18 -3.47 10.83
N ASP A 411 -14.64 -4.59 11.31
CA ASP A 411 -13.58 -4.57 12.33
C ASP A 411 -12.32 -3.84 11.83
N VAL A 412 -11.95 -3.99 10.55
CA VAL A 412 -10.83 -3.24 9.94
C VAL A 412 -11.23 -1.78 9.78
N ILE A 413 -12.42 -1.51 9.24
CA ILE A 413 -12.91 -0.14 9.01
C ILE A 413 -13.01 0.63 10.35
N ASP A 414 -13.46 -0.02 11.41
CA ASP A 414 -13.59 0.60 12.73
C ASP A 414 -12.22 0.95 13.36
N GLY A 415 -11.16 0.24 12.95
CA GLY A 415 -9.77 0.56 13.31
C GLY A 415 -9.23 1.85 12.68
N VAL A 416 -9.77 2.29 11.53
CA VAL A 416 -9.37 3.54 10.87
C VAL A 416 -9.56 4.74 11.81
N ARG A 417 -8.59 5.64 11.90
CA ARG A 417 -8.67 6.79 12.82
C ARG A 417 -9.34 8.04 12.21
N LEU A 418 -9.66 8.02 10.90
CA LEU A 418 -10.34 9.10 10.18
C LEU A 418 -11.83 8.76 9.99
N GLU A 419 -12.74 9.40 10.72
CA GLU A 419 -14.19 9.09 10.67
C GLU A 419 -14.81 9.25 9.27
N SER A 420 -14.44 10.30 8.54
CA SER A 420 -14.91 10.51 7.16
C SER A 420 -14.43 9.42 6.21
N LEU A 421 -13.24 8.84 6.45
CA LEU A 421 -12.74 7.71 5.69
C LEU A 421 -13.51 6.42 6.04
N LYS A 422 -13.85 6.17 7.31
CA LYS A 422 -14.69 5.03 7.69
C LYS A 422 -16.01 5.00 6.94
N ASP A 423 -16.71 6.13 6.90
CA ASP A 423 -18.00 6.22 6.20
C ASP A 423 -17.84 5.96 4.70
N ARG A 424 -16.76 6.47 4.11
CA ARG A 424 -16.44 6.21 2.71
C ARG A 424 -16.13 4.73 2.45
N LEU A 425 -15.32 4.10 3.30
CA LEU A 425 -14.98 2.68 3.18
C LEU A 425 -16.22 1.80 3.32
N ARG A 426 -17.11 2.07 4.29
CA ARG A 426 -18.38 1.34 4.42
C ARG A 426 -19.21 1.43 3.14
N HIS A 427 -19.28 2.61 2.53
CA HIS A 427 -19.99 2.80 1.26
C HIS A 427 -19.32 2.04 0.10
N LEU A 428 -18.00 2.13 -0.04
CA LEU A 428 -17.24 1.44 -1.09
C LEU A 428 -17.37 -0.09 -0.95
N VAL A 429 -17.17 -0.62 0.24
CA VAL A 429 -17.35 -2.05 0.53
C VAL A 429 -18.76 -2.50 0.17
N GLY A 430 -19.79 -1.75 0.57
CA GLY A 430 -21.18 -2.06 0.21
C GLY A 430 -21.42 -2.09 -1.30
N SER A 431 -20.85 -1.13 -2.03
CA SER A 431 -20.98 -1.03 -3.49
C SER A 431 -20.29 -2.17 -4.22
N HIS A 432 -19.07 -2.53 -3.81
CA HIS A 432 -18.31 -3.64 -4.41
C HIS A 432 -19.00 -4.98 -4.20
N ILE A 433 -19.53 -5.23 -3.00
CA ILE A 433 -20.24 -6.48 -2.69
C ILE A 433 -21.55 -6.58 -3.48
N LEU A 434 -22.25 -5.47 -3.78
CA LEU A 434 -23.50 -5.47 -4.56
C LEU A 434 -23.33 -5.83 -6.04
N GLY A 435 -22.08 -6.03 -6.53
CA GLY A 435 -21.83 -6.30 -7.95
C GLY A 435 -22.18 -5.10 -8.85
N ASN A 436 -22.64 -4.00 -8.26
CA ASN A 436 -22.66 -2.72 -8.93
C ASN A 436 -21.19 -2.36 -9.10
N SER A 437 -20.71 -2.26 -10.33
CA SER A 437 -19.45 -1.61 -10.66
C SER A 437 -19.57 -0.12 -10.33
N ALA A 438 -19.88 0.20 -9.07
CA ALA A 438 -19.69 1.50 -8.53
C ALA A 438 -18.18 1.71 -8.43
N SER A 439 -17.55 1.89 -9.60
CA SER A 439 -16.37 2.72 -9.68
C SER A 439 -16.68 4.03 -8.96
N CYS A 440 -15.70 4.74 -8.45
CA CYS A 440 -15.91 6.09 -7.91
C CYS A 440 -16.76 7.01 -8.80
N HIS A 441 -16.99 6.67 -10.07
CA HIS A 441 -17.90 7.27 -11.02
C HIS A 441 -19.37 7.36 -10.58
N ASP A 442 -19.91 6.38 -9.86
CA ASP A 442 -21.35 6.30 -9.58
C ASP A 442 -21.81 7.09 -8.35
N CYS A 443 -20.88 7.61 -7.56
CA CYS A 443 -21.19 8.37 -6.35
C CYS A 443 -21.72 9.80 -6.59
N ALA A 444 -21.49 10.37 -7.76
CA ALA A 444 -21.90 11.75 -8.07
C ALA A 444 -23.44 11.93 -8.15
N GLY A 445 -24.19 10.86 -8.39
CA GLY A 445 -25.65 10.93 -8.55
C GLY A 445 -26.47 10.91 -7.26
N SER A 446 -25.96 10.35 -6.16
CA SER A 446 -26.74 10.15 -4.93
C SER A 446 -26.64 11.27 -3.90
N CYS A 447 -25.62 12.12 -3.98
CA CYS A 447 -25.41 13.23 -3.03
C CYS A 447 -26.17 14.52 -3.37
N GLN A 448 -26.76 14.67 -4.55
CA GLN A 448 -27.48 15.88 -4.93
C GLN A 448 -28.94 15.92 -4.45
N ASN A 449 -29.50 14.85 -3.90
CA ASN A 449 -30.92 14.78 -3.52
C ASN A 449 -31.22 14.80 -2.02
N LYS A 450 -30.30 15.27 -1.18
CA LYS A 450 -30.62 15.60 0.22
C LYS A 450 -30.19 17.05 0.52
N LYS A 451 -31.06 17.97 0.14
CA LYS A 451 -31.16 19.28 0.79
C LYS A 451 -32.31 19.24 1.78
#